data_7e490d12bdf2ecc5bc1924c48bb1d4e3
#
_entry.id   7e490d12bdf2ecc5bc1924c48bb1d4e3
#
_cell.length_a   1.000
_cell.length_b   1.000
_cell.length_c   1.000
_cell.angle_alpha   90.00
_cell.angle_beta   90.00
_cell.angle_gamma   90.00
#
_symmetry.space_group_name_H-M   'P 1'
#
loop_
_entity.id
_entity.type
_entity.pdbx_description
1 polymer ?
#
loop_
_entity_poly.entity_id
_entity_poly.type
_entity_poly.pdbx_seq_one_letter_code
_entity_poly.pdbx_strand_id
1 'polypeptide(L)'
;MFGWEFPPHIAGGLGTACYGMTQGLARNDVEVIFVMPKASGDEDQSFVKVVNASDIEARYSDGDVAGAEDIMRKISFIHIDSNMVPYISPEEWATYREGYERTGKKFWERKGDSWTQRYTFSGKYGANIMEEVARYAVVAAEVARQLEGQFDVIHAHDWLTYFAGIAAKRVSGKPLVVHMHATSFDRSSSDNIDTRVYEIERAGMAAADMVIAVSNLTRNIVINKYNIEPEKVVAVHNAVQFAENDNPLPV
;
A
#
# COMPACT_ATOMS: atom_id res chain seq x y z
N MET A 1 -3.78 4.21 8.94
CA MET A 1 -3.44 4.71 7.59
C MET A 1 -2.23 3.94 7.08
N PHE A 2 -2.28 3.38 5.86
CA PHE A 2 -1.16 2.70 5.24
C PHE A 2 -0.54 3.60 4.16
N GLY A 3 0.74 3.89 4.29
CA GLY A 3 1.53 4.66 3.32
C GLY A 3 2.83 3.94 2.97
N TRP A 4 3.58 4.49 2.02
CA TRP A 4 4.85 3.92 1.58
C TRP A 4 6.05 4.71 2.07
N GLU A 5 5.89 6.01 2.16
CA GLU A 5 6.92 6.97 2.55
C GLU A 5 6.33 8.08 3.42
N PHE A 6 7.16 8.68 4.27
CA PHE A 6 6.79 9.78 5.16
C PHE A 6 7.99 10.70 5.37
N PRO A 7 7.80 12.03 5.53
CA PRO A 7 8.91 12.95 5.78
C PRO A 7 9.72 12.60 7.04
N PRO A 8 11.06 12.83 7.02
CA PRO A 8 11.82 13.52 5.98
C PRO A 8 12.20 12.67 4.78
N HIS A 9 12.00 11.34 4.81
CA HIS A 9 12.43 10.38 3.80
C HIS A 9 11.32 10.16 2.76
N ILE A 10 11.19 11.10 1.84
CA ILE A 10 10.23 11.03 0.73
C ILE A 10 10.95 11.04 -0.62
N ALA A 11 10.44 10.27 -1.56
CA ALA A 11 10.93 10.22 -2.93
C ALA A 11 10.07 11.06 -3.89
N GLY A 12 8.82 11.38 -3.49
CA GLY A 12 7.87 12.05 -4.35
C GLY A 12 6.71 12.74 -3.64
N GLY A 13 5.69 13.08 -4.42
CA GLY A 13 4.52 13.80 -3.92
C GLY A 13 3.61 13.00 -2.99
N LEU A 14 3.69 11.66 -3.01
CA LEU A 14 2.83 10.80 -2.19
C LEU A 14 3.09 11.02 -0.69
N GLY A 15 4.36 11.02 -0.27
CA GLY A 15 4.72 11.24 1.13
C GLY A 15 4.32 12.63 1.61
N THR A 16 4.50 13.66 0.76
CA THR A 16 4.07 15.02 1.06
C THR A 16 2.54 15.12 1.22
N ALA A 17 1.78 14.47 0.34
CA ALA A 17 0.32 14.45 0.42
C ALA A 17 -0.17 13.71 1.68
N CYS A 18 0.42 12.57 2.00
CA CYS A 18 0.11 11.82 3.22
C CYS A 18 0.40 12.65 4.47
N TYR A 19 1.55 13.32 4.52
CA TYR A 19 1.93 14.18 5.65
C TYR A 19 0.95 15.34 5.83
N GLY A 20 0.66 16.10 4.76
CA GLY A 20 -0.31 17.19 4.82
C GLY A 20 -1.71 16.71 5.25
N MET A 21 -2.10 15.52 4.82
CA MET A 21 -3.37 14.91 5.24
C MET A 21 -3.38 14.56 6.72
N THR A 22 -2.31 13.99 7.29
CA THR A 22 -2.24 13.71 8.73
C THR A 22 -2.38 14.97 9.57
N GLN A 23 -1.76 16.07 9.13
CA GLN A 23 -1.94 17.38 9.79
C GLN A 23 -3.38 17.88 9.71
N GLY A 24 -4.01 17.76 8.53
CA GLY A 24 -5.40 18.14 8.33
C GLY A 24 -6.37 17.31 9.18
N LEU A 25 -6.16 16.02 9.27
CA LEU A 25 -6.94 15.10 10.08
C LEU A 25 -6.79 15.42 11.59
N ALA A 26 -5.57 15.62 12.05
CA ALA A 26 -5.31 15.98 13.45
C ALA A 26 -5.99 17.31 13.86
N ARG A 27 -6.04 18.31 12.96
CA ARG A 27 -6.78 19.58 13.18
C ARG A 27 -8.30 19.40 13.26
N ASN A 28 -8.80 18.25 12.83
CA ASN A 28 -10.21 17.87 12.90
C ASN A 28 -10.46 16.75 13.91
N ASP A 29 -9.64 16.66 14.94
CA ASP A 29 -9.76 15.70 16.06
C ASP A 29 -9.74 14.22 15.61
N VAL A 30 -9.04 13.90 14.52
CA VAL A 30 -8.84 12.53 14.03
C VAL A 30 -7.43 12.08 14.37
N GLU A 31 -7.32 11.07 15.20
CA GLU A 31 -6.04 10.42 15.49
C GLU A 31 -5.60 9.54 14.32
N VAL A 32 -4.33 9.63 13.94
CA VAL A 32 -3.76 8.86 12.84
C VAL A 32 -2.64 7.96 13.34
N ILE A 33 -2.76 6.66 13.07
CA ILE A 33 -1.67 5.70 13.15
C ILE A 33 -1.21 5.46 11.72
N PHE A 34 -0.01 5.91 11.39
CA PHE A 34 0.57 5.78 10.05
C PHE A 34 1.53 4.60 10.01
N VAL A 35 1.18 3.60 9.22
CA VAL A 35 1.98 2.39 9.04
C VAL A 35 2.73 2.50 7.74
N MET A 36 4.04 2.26 7.76
CA MET A 36 4.89 2.25 6.57
C MET A 36 5.83 1.05 6.57
N PRO A 37 6.30 0.57 5.40
CA PRO A 37 7.16 -0.60 5.31
C PRO A 37 8.45 -0.45 6.12
N LYS A 38 9.08 0.72 6.02
CA LYS A 38 10.33 1.03 6.72
C LYS A 38 10.32 2.47 7.20
N ALA A 39 10.39 2.65 8.51
CA ALA A 39 10.66 3.93 9.13
C ALA A 39 12.16 4.04 9.47
N SER A 40 12.69 5.25 9.46
CA SER A 40 14.08 5.58 9.79
C SER A 40 14.24 5.99 11.26
N GLY A 41 13.13 6.36 11.91
CA GLY A 41 13.08 6.74 13.32
C GLY A 41 13.20 8.25 13.56
N ASP A 42 13.33 9.03 12.51
CA ASP A 42 13.39 10.51 12.52
C ASP A 42 12.18 11.17 11.84
N GLU A 43 11.12 10.36 11.56
CA GLU A 43 9.87 10.88 11.01
C GLU A 43 9.20 11.85 11.97
N ASP A 44 8.62 12.93 11.41
CA ASP A 44 7.86 13.90 12.21
C ASP A 44 6.55 13.28 12.73
N GLN A 45 6.51 12.99 14.01
CA GLN A 45 5.37 12.40 14.71
C GLN A 45 4.52 13.43 15.47
N SER A 46 4.62 14.72 15.16
CA SER A 46 3.87 15.79 15.85
C SER A 46 2.35 15.63 15.74
N PHE A 47 1.88 15.01 14.64
CA PHE A 47 0.45 14.86 14.31
C PHE A 47 0.03 13.42 14.07
N VAL A 48 0.93 12.46 14.26
CA VAL A 48 0.72 11.07 13.86
C VAL A 48 1.60 10.13 14.66
N LYS A 49 1.09 8.92 14.92
CA LYS A 49 1.92 7.83 15.45
C LYS A 49 2.43 7.00 14.28
N VAL A 50 3.74 6.96 14.05
CA VAL A 50 4.36 6.15 13.00
C VAL A 50 4.61 4.72 13.50
N VAL A 51 4.25 3.73 12.69
CA VAL A 51 4.52 2.30 12.92
C VAL A 51 5.39 1.78 11.79
N ASN A 52 6.56 1.25 12.15
CA ASN A 52 7.49 0.61 11.24
C ASN A 52 7.12 -0.86 11.05
N ALA A 53 6.66 -1.25 9.86
CA ALA A 53 6.29 -2.63 9.58
C ALA A 53 7.46 -3.61 9.67
N SER A 54 8.71 -3.14 9.47
CA SER A 54 9.92 -3.96 9.64
C SER A 54 10.15 -4.44 11.09
N ASP A 55 9.54 -3.77 12.07
CA ASP A 55 9.68 -4.13 13.50
C ASP A 55 8.62 -5.14 13.95
N ILE A 56 7.63 -5.40 13.12
CA ILE A 56 6.51 -6.27 13.45
C ILE A 56 6.84 -7.72 13.09
N GLU A 57 6.71 -8.63 14.07
CA GLU A 57 6.74 -10.07 13.83
C GLU A 57 5.34 -10.54 13.46
N ALA A 58 5.14 -10.86 12.20
CA ALA A 58 3.87 -11.40 11.72
C ALA A 58 3.65 -12.82 12.28
N ARG A 59 2.45 -13.06 12.84
CA ARG A 59 2.04 -14.35 13.41
C ARG A 59 0.84 -14.87 12.66
N TYR A 60 0.86 -16.15 12.33
CA TYR A 60 -0.19 -16.80 11.55
C TYR A 60 -0.59 -18.13 12.16
N SER A 61 -1.89 -18.38 12.21
CA SER A 61 -2.46 -19.71 12.32
C SER A 61 -2.45 -20.40 10.94
N ASP A 62 -2.66 -21.71 10.91
CA ASP A 62 -2.71 -22.45 9.64
C ASP A 62 -3.77 -21.89 8.66
N GLY A 63 -4.88 -21.34 9.17
CA GLY A 63 -5.91 -20.69 8.35
C GLY A 63 -5.48 -19.33 7.79
N ASP A 64 -4.65 -18.58 8.52
CA ASP A 64 -4.12 -17.28 8.07
C ASP A 64 -3.02 -17.44 7.03
N VAL A 65 -2.23 -18.52 7.11
CA VAL A 65 -1.20 -18.86 6.12
C VAL A 65 -1.85 -19.02 4.74
N ALA A 66 -2.98 -19.72 4.66
CA ALA A 66 -3.73 -19.85 3.40
C ALA A 66 -4.18 -18.50 2.82
N GLY A 67 -4.58 -17.55 3.67
CA GLY A 67 -4.94 -16.19 3.26
C GLY A 67 -3.74 -15.37 2.76
N ALA A 68 -2.61 -15.47 3.43
CA ALA A 68 -1.36 -14.82 3.01
C ALA A 68 -0.82 -15.43 1.71
N GLU A 69 -0.87 -16.77 1.58
CA GLU A 69 -0.50 -17.48 0.35
C GLU A 69 -1.42 -17.10 -0.82
N ASP A 70 -2.71 -16.88 -0.59
CA ASP A 70 -3.64 -16.43 -1.62
C ASP A 70 -3.29 -15.02 -2.13
N ILE A 71 -2.93 -14.09 -1.24
CA ILE A 71 -2.45 -12.75 -1.62
C ILE A 71 -1.15 -12.88 -2.41
N MET A 72 -0.18 -13.64 -1.92
CA MET A 72 1.10 -13.87 -2.59
C MET A 72 0.91 -14.55 -3.95
N ARG A 73 -0.01 -15.51 -4.04
CA ARG A 73 -0.35 -16.20 -5.28
C ARG A 73 -1.01 -15.25 -6.28
N LYS A 74 -1.95 -14.41 -5.86
CA LYS A 74 -2.57 -13.40 -6.73
C LYS A 74 -1.55 -12.44 -7.30
N ILE A 75 -0.62 -11.95 -6.49
CA ILE A 75 0.46 -11.08 -6.95
C ILE A 75 1.38 -11.82 -7.93
N SER A 76 1.72 -13.08 -7.65
CA SER A 76 2.54 -13.93 -8.52
C SER A 76 1.82 -14.31 -9.79
N PHE A 77 0.49 -14.56 -9.74
CA PHE A 77 -0.32 -14.89 -10.92
C PHE A 77 -0.45 -13.71 -11.88
N ILE A 78 -0.60 -12.50 -11.34
CA ILE A 78 -0.52 -11.25 -12.12
C ILE A 78 0.84 -11.13 -12.83
N HIS A 79 1.88 -11.70 -12.24
CA HIS A 79 3.23 -11.73 -12.81
C HIS A 79 3.41 -12.77 -13.93
N ILE A 80 2.69 -13.92 -13.87
CA ILE A 80 2.82 -15.04 -14.83
C ILE A 80 2.05 -14.79 -16.12
N ASP A 81 0.90 -14.12 -16.05
CA ASP A 81 0.00 -13.94 -17.21
C ASP A 81 0.43 -12.80 -18.14
N SER A 82 1.37 -11.96 -17.71
CA SER A 82 1.96 -10.95 -18.56
C SER A 82 3.25 -11.47 -19.22
N ASN A 83 3.17 -11.87 -20.48
CA ASN A 83 4.32 -12.20 -21.32
C ASN A 83 5.29 -11.01 -21.57
N MET A 84 5.20 -9.96 -20.77
CA MET A 84 6.05 -8.79 -20.82
C MET A 84 6.62 -8.48 -19.45
N VAL A 85 7.65 -9.25 -19.06
CA VAL A 85 8.61 -8.80 -18.05
C VAL A 85 9.80 -8.21 -18.81
N PRO A 86 9.91 -6.89 -18.94
CA PRO A 86 10.91 -6.26 -19.81
C PRO A 86 12.36 -6.46 -19.35
N TYR A 87 12.60 -7.05 -18.16
CA TYR A 87 13.92 -7.05 -17.52
C TYR A 87 14.31 -8.34 -16.78
N ILE A 88 13.64 -9.45 -16.99
CA ILE A 88 14.04 -10.75 -16.43
C ILE A 88 14.21 -11.76 -17.55
N SER A 89 15.41 -12.36 -17.67
CA SER A 89 15.66 -13.41 -18.64
C SER A 89 14.90 -14.71 -18.29
N PRO A 90 14.65 -15.62 -19.27
CA PRO A 90 14.04 -16.92 -18.99
C PRO A 90 14.79 -17.73 -17.93
N GLU A 91 16.13 -17.60 -17.87
CA GLU A 91 16.99 -18.28 -16.88
C GLU A 91 16.82 -17.67 -15.49
N GLU A 92 16.76 -16.34 -15.38
CA GLU A 92 16.47 -15.64 -14.11
C GLU A 92 15.07 -15.98 -13.62
N TRP A 93 14.10 -16.11 -14.54
CA TRP A 93 12.74 -16.56 -14.22
C TRP A 93 12.72 -18.00 -13.68
N ALA A 94 13.46 -18.94 -14.30
CA ALA A 94 13.56 -20.31 -13.82
C ALA A 94 14.17 -20.36 -12.41
N THR A 95 15.23 -19.58 -12.17
CA THR A 95 15.89 -19.47 -10.86
C THR A 95 14.97 -18.82 -9.82
N TYR A 96 14.19 -17.81 -10.20
CA TYR A 96 13.19 -17.17 -9.35
C TYR A 96 12.06 -18.13 -8.98
N ARG A 97 11.56 -18.90 -9.95
CA ARG A 97 10.51 -19.92 -9.75
C ARG A 97 11.00 -21.06 -8.86
N GLU A 98 12.20 -21.57 -9.08
CA GLU A 98 12.81 -22.60 -8.22
C GLU A 98 13.10 -22.06 -6.81
N GLY A 99 13.51 -20.80 -6.71
CA GLY A 99 13.66 -20.08 -5.45
C GLY A 99 12.34 -19.96 -4.71
N TYR A 100 11.25 -19.62 -5.43
CA TYR A 100 9.89 -19.47 -4.88
C TYR A 100 9.33 -20.83 -4.42
N GLU A 101 9.43 -21.89 -5.22
CA GLU A 101 9.01 -23.23 -4.84
C GLU A 101 9.82 -23.81 -3.67
N ARG A 102 11.11 -23.45 -3.58
CA ARG A 102 12.02 -23.90 -2.52
C ARG A 102 11.93 -23.04 -1.25
N THR A 103 11.66 -21.73 -1.38
CA THR A 103 11.54 -20.79 -0.25
C THR A 103 10.12 -20.65 0.27
N GLY A 104 9.10 -20.93 -0.53
CA GLY A 104 7.70 -20.96 -0.08
C GLY A 104 7.45 -21.91 1.11
N LYS A 105 8.34 -22.89 1.30
CA LYS A 105 8.33 -23.77 2.48
C LYS A 105 9.30 -23.35 3.60
N LYS A 106 10.17 -22.36 3.41
CA LYS A 106 11.21 -21.94 4.35
C LYS A 106 10.98 -20.57 4.99
N PHE A 107 9.95 -19.82 4.57
CA PHE A 107 9.72 -18.47 5.08
C PHE A 107 9.08 -18.42 6.48
N TRP A 108 8.60 -19.55 6.98
CA TRP A 108 7.84 -19.60 8.22
C TRP A 108 8.59 -20.43 9.27
N GLU A 109 8.92 -19.83 10.40
CA GLU A 109 9.37 -20.57 11.58
C GLU A 109 8.17 -20.96 12.43
N ARG A 110 8.03 -22.26 12.69
CA ARG A 110 6.98 -22.76 13.57
C ARG A 110 7.39 -22.58 15.03
N LYS A 111 6.64 -21.76 15.75
CA LYS A 111 6.76 -21.61 17.22
C LYS A 111 5.49 -22.13 17.88
N GLY A 112 5.50 -23.38 18.33
CA GLY A 112 4.30 -24.07 18.84
C GLY A 112 3.29 -24.31 17.73
N ASP A 113 2.04 -23.83 17.91
CA ASP A 113 0.94 -23.96 16.94
C ASP A 113 0.82 -22.75 15.99
N SER A 114 1.76 -21.82 16.04
CA SER A 114 1.77 -20.64 15.20
C SER A 114 3.05 -20.54 14.34
N TRP A 115 2.90 -19.94 13.17
CA TRP A 115 3.99 -19.57 12.29
C TRP A 115 4.35 -18.12 12.52
N THR A 116 5.64 -17.80 12.62
CA THR A 116 6.11 -16.42 12.79
C THR A 116 7.12 -16.06 11.71
N GLN A 117 7.06 -14.82 11.23
CA GLN A 117 8.00 -14.27 10.27
C GLN A 117 8.19 -12.77 10.49
N ARG A 118 9.45 -12.34 10.46
CA ARG A 118 9.80 -10.92 10.40
C ARG A 118 10.33 -10.60 9.01
N TYR A 119 9.79 -9.55 8.40
CA TYR A 119 10.21 -9.09 7.10
C TYR A 119 11.05 -7.83 7.21
N THR A 120 12.09 -7.74 6.39
CA THR A 120 12.87 -6.52 6.22
C THR A 120 12.45 -5.86 4.91
N PHE A 121 12.13 -4.59 4.96
CA PHE A 121 11.74 -3.78 3.81
C PHE A 121 12.86 -2.81 3.46
N SER A 122 13.03 -2.53 2.16
CA SER A 122 13.90 -1.45 1.70
C SER A 122 13.21 -0.08 1.82
N GLY A 123 11.88 -0.07 1.68
CA GLY A 123 11.07 1.14 1.61
C GLY A 123 11.33 1.96 0.34
N LYS A 124 12.01 1.38 -0.66
CA LYS A 124 12.41 2.07 -1.89
C LYS A 124 11.60 1.55 -3.10
N TYR A 125 11.49 2.40 -4.11
CA TYR A 125 10.96 2.01 -5.42
C TYR A 125 12.05 1.28 -6.20
N GLY A 126 12.09 -0.04 -6.15
CA GLY A 126 13.13 -0.86 -6.76
C GLY A 126 12.59 -2.09 -7.47
N ALA A 127 13.50 -2.92 -7.99
CA ALA A 127 13.16 -4.14 -8.75
C ALA A 127 12.27 -5.11 -7.95
N ASN A 128 12.38 -5.14 -6.64
CA ASN A 128 11.64 -6.04 -5.75
C ASN A 128 10.35 -5.42 -5.19
N ILE A 129 9.86 -4.32 -5.77
CA ILE A 129 8.71 -3.57 -5.25
C ILE A 129 7.45 -4.45 -5.08
N MET A 130 7.19 -5.34 -6.04
CA MET A 130 6.02 -6.24 -6.00
C MET A 130 6.12 -7.22 -4.82
N GLU A 131 7.31 -7.72 -4.53
CA GLU A 131 7.56 -8.60 -3.39
C GLU A 131 7.40 -7.84 -2.06
N GLU A 132 7.90 -6.61 -1.99
CA GLU A 132 7.70 -5.76 -0.81
C GLU A 132 6.23 -5.43 -0.58
N VAL A 133 5.46 -5.12 -1.62
CA VAL A 133 4.01 -4.90 -1.55
C VAL A 133 3.28 -6.13 -0.99
N ALA A 134 3.65 -7.33 -1.47
CA ALA A 134 3.08 -8.57 -0.97
C ALA A 134 3.40 -8.82 0.51
N ARG A 135 4.67 -8.68 0.90
CA ARG A 135 5.13 -8.82 2.29
C ARG A 135 4.48 -7.78 3.20
N TYR A 136 4.32 -6.56 2.71
CA TYR A 136 3.67 -5.49 3.45
C TYR A 136 2.21 -5.82 3.76
N ALA A 137 1.47 -6.41 2.82
CA ALA A 137 0.11 -6.87 3.05
C ALA A 137 0.04 -7.93 4.17
N VAL A 138 1.01 -8.83 4.21
CA VAL A 138 1.11 -9.85 5.25
C VAL A 138 1.32 -9.24 6.64
N VAL A 139 2.27 -8.29 6.75
CA VAL A 139 2.53 -7.58 8.01
C VAL A 139 1.36 -6.70 8.42
N ALA A 140 0.66 -6.08 7.47
CA ALA A 140 -0.48 -5.22 7.75
C ALA A 140 -1.64 -5.96 8.44
N ALA A 141 -1.86 -7.24 8.14
CA ALA A 141 -2.83 -8.06 8.86
C ALA A 141 -2.46 -8.19 10.34
N GLU A 142 -1.19 -8.43 10.65
CA GLU A 142 -0.72 -8.51 12.03
C GLU A 142 -0.78 -7.16 12.76
N VAL A 143 -0.39 -6.07 12.08
CA VAL A 143 -0.55 -4.70 12.61
C VAL A 143 -2.00 -4.44 12.98
N ALA A 144 -2.95 -4.81 12.13
CA ALA A 144 -4.37 -4.61 12.39
C ALA A 144 -4.87 -5.43 13.60
N ARG A 145 -4.34 -6.64 13.81
CA ARG A 145 -4.63 -7.44 15.02
C ARG A 145 -4.07 -6.78 16.28
N GLN A 146 -2.80 -6.35 16.25
CA GLN A 146 -2.15 -5.69 17.40
C GLN A 146 -2.81 -4.36 17.78
N LEU A 147 -3.44 -3.69 16.81
CA LEU A 147 -4.14 -2.43 16.98
C LEU A 147 -5.67 -2.62 17.13
N GLU A 148 -6.14 -3.84 17.42
CA GLU A 148 -7.57 -4.09 17.59
C GLU A 148 -8.18 -3.15 18.63
N GLY A 149 -9.32 -2.54 18.29
CA GLY A 149 -10.00 -1.55 19.13
C GLY A 149 -9.35 -0.15 19.17
N GLN A 150 -8.23 0.07 18.47
CA GLN A 150 -7.54 1.36 18.46
C GLN A 150 -7.77 2.16 17.17
N PHE A 151 -8.57 1.66 16.24
CA PHE A 151 -8.89 2.37 14.99
C PHE A 151 -10.30 2.02 14.51
N ASP A 152 -10.92 2.95 13.78
CA ASP A 152 -12.27 2.83 13.25
C ASP A 152 -12.31 2.66 11.73
N VAL A 153 -11.31 3.20 11.03
CA VAL A 153 -11.22 3.21 9.57
C VAL A 153 -9.81 2.86 9.12
N ILE A 154 -9.73 2.11 8.04
CA ILE A 154 -8.48 1.81 7.34
C ILE A 154 -8.41 2.73 6.13
N HIS A 155 -7.27 3.43 5.96
CA HIS A 155 -7.03 4.30 4.80
C HIS A 155 -5.72 3.88 4.13
N ALA A 156 -5.77 3.48 2.86
CA ALA A 156 -4.64 3.00 2.10
C ALA A 156 -4.35 3.92 0.90
N HIS A 157 -3.08 4.29 0.73
CA HIS A 157 -2.63 5.29 -0.25
C HIS A 157 -1.87 4.65 -1.40
N ASP A 158 -2.41 4.76 -2.60
CA ASP A 158 -1.91 4.20 -3.85
C ASP A 158 -1.74 2.67 -3.84
N TRP A 159 -1.48 2.11 -5.00
CA TRP A 159 -1.40 0.68 -5.26
C TRP A 159 -0.43 -0.08 -4.36
N LEU A 160 0.63 0.57 -3.91
CA LEU A 160 1.64 0.00 -3.00
C LEU A 160 1.05 -0.47 -1.67
N THR A 161 -0.05 0.12 -1.25
CA THR A 161 -0.65 -0.13 0.07
C THR A 161 -2.03 -0.78 0.00
N TYR A 162 -2.60 -0.95 -1.18
CA TYR A 162 -3.97 -1.45 -1.30
C TYR A 162 -4.13 -2.87 -0.77
N PHE A 163 -3.17 -3.76 -1.03
CA PHE A 163 -3.20 -5.10 -0.44
C PHE A 163 -3.00 -5.10 1.08
N ALA A 164 -2.22 -4.16 1.62
CA ALA A 164 -2.11 -3.95 3.06
C ALA A 164 -3.48 -3.54 3.65
N GLY A 165 -4.18 -2.61 3.00
CA GLY A 165 -5.53 -2.21 3.38
C GLY A 165 -6.54 -3.37 3.33
N ILE A 166 -6.53 -4.18 2.27
CA ILE A 166 -7.38 -5.36 2.13
C ILE A 166 -7.10 -6.39 3.24
N ALA A 167 -5.84 -6.66 3.52
CA ALA A 167 -5.44 -7.60 4.57
C ALA A 167 -5.90 -7.13 5.96
N ALA A 168 -5.70 -5.86 6.27
CA ALA A 168 -6.16 -5.24 7.50
C ALA A 168 -7.70 -5.28 7.63
N LYS A 169 -8.44 -4.93 6.56
CA LYS A 169 -9.91 -5.03 6.52
C LYS A 169 -10.38 -6.45 6.80
N ARG A 170 -9.75 -7.45 6.19
CA ARG A 170 -10.13 -8.86 6.35
C ARG A 170 -10.06 -9.33 7.80
N VAL A 171 -9.04 -8.91 8.54
CA VAL A 171 -8.83 -9.38 9.93
C VAL A 171 -9.55 -8.53 10.97
N SER A 172 -9.78 -7.24 10.70
CA SER A 172 -10.40 -6.31 11.65
C SER A 172 -11.89 -6.09 11.44
N GLY A 173 -12.40 -6.38 10.22
CA GLY A 173 -13.76 -6.04 9.82
C GLY A 173 -14.03 -4.53 9.67
N LYS A 174 -13.01 -3.68 9.81
CA LYS A 174 -13.15 -2.23 9.71
C LYS A 174 -13.26 -1.78 8.26
N PRO A 175 -13.98 -0.68 7.97
CA PRO A 175 -14.13 -0.17 6.61
C PRO A 175 -12.79 0.28 6.02
N LEU A 176 -12.62 0.02 4.73
CA LEU A 176 -11.44 0.38 3.96
C LEU A 176 -11.75 1.53 3.01
N VAL A 177 -11.01 2.62 3.15
CA VAL A 177 -10.92 3.70 2.17
C VAL A 177 -9.61 3.55 1.41
N VAL A 178 -9.65 3.58 0.09
CA VAL A 178 -8.44 3.67 -0.74
C VAL A 178 -8.36 5.04 -1.38
N HIS A 179 -7.15 5.58 -1.45
CA HIS A 179 -6.87 6.89 -2.01
C HIS A 179 -6.00 6.74 -3.25
N MET A 180 -6.54 7.11 -4.39
CA MET A 180 -5.87 7.08 -5.68
C MET A 180 -5.21 8.43 -5.95
N HIS A 181 -3.89 8.49 -5.83
CA HIS A 181 -3.10 9.70 -6.12
C HIS A 181 -2.73 9.79 -7.60
N ALA A 182 -2.38 8.66 -8.22
CA ALA A 182 -2.13 8.57 -9.64
C ALA A 182 -2.48 7.17 -10.14
N THR A 183 -3.16 7.07 -11.26
CA THR A 183 -3.51 5.80 -11.90
C THR A 183 -2.37 5.29 -12.79
N SER A 184 -2.41 4.02 -13.20
CA SER A 184 -1.51 3.48 -14.22
C SER A 184 -1.60 4.27 -15.53
N PHE A 185 -2.75 4.87 -15.84
CA PHE A 185 -2.94 5.72 -17.02
C PHE A 185 -2.26 7.08 -16.88
N ASP A 186 -2.15 7.63 -15.67
CA ASP A 186 -1.42 8.89 -15.43
C ASP A 186 0.09 8.70 -15.50
N ARG A 187 0.58 7.50 -15.16
CA ARG A 187 2.01 7.15 -15.15
C ARG A 187 2.53 6.71 -16.52
N SER A 188 1.65 6.38 -17.44
CA SER A 188 2.00 5.96 -18.78
C SER A 188 1.80 7.09 -19.77
N SER A 189 2.76 7.27 -20.71
CA SER A 189 2.61 8.22 -21.81
C SER A 189 1.76 7.67 -22.98
N SER A 190 1.27 6.45 -22.86
CA SER A 190 0.49 5.74 -23.89
C SER A 190 -0.49 4.78 -23.23
N ASP A 191 -1.34 4.11 -24.01
CA ASP A 191 -2.22 3.03 -23.53
C ASP A 191 -1.46 1.77 -23.07
N ASN A 192 -0.12 1.77 -23.16
CA ASN A 192 0.72 0.68 -22.69
C ASN A 192 1.02 0.83 -21.18
N ILE A 193 0.05 0.48 -20.37
CA ILE A 193 0.14 0.52 -18.90
C ILE A 193 0.82 -0.75 -18.34
N ASP A 194 1.41 -0.65 -17.15
CA ASP A 194 1.81 -1.84 -16.39
C ASP A 194 0.56 -2.57 -15.88
N THR A 195 0.24 -3.69 -16.53
CA THR A 195 -0.96 -4.48 -16.22
C THR A 195 -0.96 -5.03 -14.80
N ARG A 196 0.20 -5.26 -14.20
CA ARG A 196 0.34 -5.74 -12.81
C ARG A 196 -0.13 -4.67 -11.83
N VAL A 197 0.36 -3.43 -12.02
CA VAL A 197 -0.06 -2.29 -11.21
C VAL A 197 -1.54 -2.02 -11.40
N TYR A 198 -2.03 -2.04 -12.65
CA TYR A 198 -3.45 -1.88 -12.97
C TYR A 198 -4.33 -2.90 -12.22
N GLU A 199 -3.95 -4.18 -12.21
CA GLU A 199 -4.74 -5.20 -11.51
C GLU A 199 -4.71 -5.02 -9.98
N ILE A 200 -3.61 -4.58 -9.40
CA ILE A 200 -3.54 -4.23 -7.97
C ILE A 200 -4.44 -3.04 -7.67
N GLU A 201 -4.38 -1.99 -8.50
CA GLU A 201 -5.25 -0.81 -8.38
C GLU A 201 -6.73 -1.20 -8.45
N ARG A 202 -7.09 -1.98 -9.47
CA ARG A 202 -8.46 -2.47 -9.66
C ARG A 202 -8.94 -3.31 -8.48
N ALA A 203 -8.13 -4.26 -8.03
CA ALA A 203 -8.46 -5.13 -6.89
C ALA A 203 -8.63 -4.33 -5.60
N GLY A 204 -7.75 -3.35 -5.35
CA GLY A 204 -7.83 -2.46 -4.19
C GLY A 204 -9.10 -1.64 -4.16
N MET A 205 -9.41 -0.98 -5.28
CA MET A 205 -10.61 -0.17 -5.41
C MET A 205 -11.90 -1.01 -5.36
N ALA A 206 -11.90 -2.20 -5.95
CA ALA A 206 -13.04 -3.12 -5.87
C ALA A 206 -13.33 -3.58 -4.42
N ALA A 207 -12.29 -3.87 -3.64
CA ALA A 207 -12.40 -4.35 -2.26
C ALA A 207 -12.70 -3.24 -1.23
N ALA A 208 -12.42 -1.97 -1.57
CA ALA A 208 -12.65 -0.84 -0.68
C ALA A 208 -14.15 -0.55 -0.49
N ASP A 209 -14.51 0.07 0.61
CA ASP A 209 -15.86 0.59 0.86
C ASP A 209 -16.03 1.98 0.21
N MET A 210 -14.94 2.74 0.11
CA MET A 210 -14.90 4.05 -0.55
C MET A 210 -13.58 4.23 -1.29
N VAL A 211 -13.63 4.88 -2.44
CA VAL A 211 -12.47 5.29 -3.23
C VAL A 211 -12.40 6.81 -3.28
N ILE A 212 -11.30 7.37 -2.80
CA ILE A 212 -10.99 8.79 -2.94
C ILE A 212 -10.09 8.97 -4.17
N ALA A 213 -10.48 9.82 -5.08
CA ALA A 213 -9.68 10.25 -6.23
C ALA A 213 -9.28 11.72 -6.04
N VAL A 214 -8.03 12.07 -6.34
CA VAL A 214 -7.48 13.42 -6.11
C VAL A 214 -8.04 14.49 -7.03
N SER A 215 -8.85 14.13 -8.01
CA SER A 215 -9.50 15.06 -8.94
C SER A 215 -10.72 14.43 -9.60
N ASN A 216 -11.57 15.26 -10.21
CA ASN A 216 -12.66 14.78 -11.06
C ASN A 216 -12.15 14.02 -12.29
N LEU A 217 -10.97 14.39 -12.82
CA LEU A 217 -10.33 13.66 -13.91
C LEU A 217 -9.98 12.24 -13.48
N THR A 218 -9.26 12.10 -12.35
CA THR A 218 -8.89 10.79 -11.76
C THR A 218 -10.14 9.99 -11.42
N ARG A 219 -11.19 10.63 -10.85
CA ARG A 219 -12.49 9.98 -10.59
C ARG A 219 -13.07 9.36 -11.86
N ASN A 220 -13.09 10.10 -12.96
CA ASN A 220 -13.62 9.61 -14.24
C ASN A 220 -12.79 8.46 -14.82
N ILE A 221 -11.47 8.48 -14.64
CA ILE A 221 -10.58 7.37 -15.02
C ILE A 221 -10.93 6.13 -14.20
N VAL A 222 -11.06 6.27 -12.88
CA VAL A 222 -11.41 5.16 -11.96
C VAL A 222 -12.74 4.52 -12.36
N ILE A 223 -13.77 5.31 -12.64
CA ILE A 223 -15.07 4.80 -13.05
C ILE A 223 -14.99 4.12 -14.42
N ASN A 224 -14.41 4.78 -15.43
CA ASN A 224 -14.51 4.33 -16.81
C ASN A 224 -13.45 3.30 -17.21
N LYS A 225 -12.25 3.34 -16.63
CA LYS A 225 -11.12 2.46 -17.00
C LYS A 225 -10.96 1.27 -16.04
N TYR A 226 -11.35 1.42 -14.77
CA TYR A 226 -11.30 0.35 -13.77
C TYR A 226 -12.67 -0.28 -13.49
N ASN A 227 -13.74 0.28 -14.07
CA ASN A 227 -15.12 -0.19 -13.91
C ASN A 227 -15.56 -0.25 -12.44
N ILE A 228 -15.29 0.83 -11.70
CA ILE A 228 -15.71 0.99 -10.30
C ILE A 228 -17.03 1.77 -10.28
N GLU A 229 -17.96 1.34 -9.43
CA GLU A 229 -19.28 1.97 -9.31
C GLU A 229 -19.15 3.47 -8.94
N PRO A 230 -19.82 4.38 -9.66
CA PRO A 230 -19.71 5.83 -9.47
C PRO A 230 -20.00 6.32 -8.05
N GLU A 231 -20.92 5.66 -7.36
CA GLU A 231 -21.36 5.97 -5.99
C GLU A 231 -20.27 5.69 -4.96
N LYS A 232 -19.35 4.81 -5.30
CA LYS A 232 -18.21 4.41 -4.48
C LYS A 232 -17.03 5.38 -4.60
N VAL A 233 -17.01 6.25 -5.63
CA VAL A 233 -15.88 7.10 -5.96
C VAL A 233 -16.17 8.56 -5.69
N VAL A 234 -15.38 9.17 -4.80
CA VAL A 234 -15.49 10.59 -4.45
C VAL A 234 -14.22 11.33 -4.87
N ALA A 235 -14.37 12.51 -5.47
CA ALA A 235 -13.25 13.39 -5.76
C ALA A 235 -12.97 14.29 -4.55
N VAL A 236 -11.75 14.18 -3.99
CA VAL A 236 -11.23 15.08 -2.95
C VAL A 236 -9.91 15.63 -3.44
N HIS A 237 -9.88 16.92 -3.73
CA HIS A 237 -8.69 17.55 -4.29
C HIS A 237 -7.55 17.64 -3.27
N ASN A 238 -6.33 17.40 -3.74
CA ASN A 238 -5.16 17.70 -2.93
C ASN A 238 -5.09 19.18 -2.60
N ALA A 239 -4.66 19.48 -1.38
CA ALA A 239 -4.40 20.83 -0.92
C ALA A 239 -2.89 21.06 -0.78
N VAL A 240 -2.49 22.31 -0.77
CA VAL A 240 -1.14 22.75 -0.45
C VAL A 240 -1.16 23.55 0.84
N GLN A 241 -0.14 23.36 1.66
CA GLN A 241 0.10 24.25 2.77
C GLN A 241 0.83 25.48 2.24
N PHE A 242 0.20 26.65 2.35
CA PHE A 242 0.91 27.89 2.05
C PHE A 242 1.99 28.06 3.12
N ALA A 243 3.27 28.07 2.70
CA ALA A 243 4.30 28.65 3.53
C ALA A 243 3.96 30.13 3.66
N GLU A 244 3.90 30.65 4.87
CA GLU A 244 3.90 32.10 5.11
C GLU A 244 5.26 32.63 4.63
N ASN A 245 5.36 32.87 3.33
CA ASN A 245 6.49 33.61 2.77
C ASN A 245 6.22 35.07 3.03
N ASP A 246 6.86 35.61 4.06
CA ASP A 246 6.84 37.01 4.40
C ASP A 246 7.49 37.92 3.33
N ASN A 247 7.95 37.37 2.22
CA ASN A 247 8.49 38.13 1.09
C ASN A 247 7.66 37.83 -0.17
N PRO A 248 6.67 38.68 -0.51
CA PRO A 248 6.07 38.65 -1.82
C PRO A 248 7.16 38.93 -2.88
N LEU A 249 7.22 38.09 -3.93
CA LEU A 249 8.10 38.35 -5.08
C LEU A 249 7.81 39.78 -5.58
N PRO A 250 8.85 40.60 -5.83
CA PRO A 250 8.64 41.89 -6.43
C PRO A 250 7.99 41.74 -7.79
N VAL A 251 6.91 42.46 -8.01
CA VAL A 251 6.15 42.56 -9.27
C VAL A 251 6.97 43.31 -10.29
#